data_567ab1ff0f71d5201617602d07cdbf75
#
_entry.id   567ab1ff0f71d5201617602d07cdbf75
#
_cell.length_a   1.000
_cell.length_b   1.000
_cell.length_c   1.000
_cell.angle_alpha   90.00
_cell.angle_beta   90.00
_cell.angle_gamma   90.00
#
_symmetry.space_group_name_H-M   'P 1'
#
loop_
_entity.id
_entity.type
_entity.pdbx_description
1 polymer ?
#
loop_
_entity_poly.entity_id
_entity_poly.type
_entity_poly.pdbx_seq_one_letter_code
_entity_poly.pdbx_strand_id
1 'polypeptide(L)'
;MNIATTNNAAAVPLVEVRNLKKYFNGKQKDAPIRAVDDVSFAIAPGEVLGLVGESGSGKSTVGRTLLRLMESSGGEIRYQGEDISNLSASRMRALRREMQIIFQDPYASLNPRQRVRDIIGEALDTHGLHRGSARATRIAELLQLVGLRAEHGARYPHEFSGGQRQRIGIARALAVEPRFIVADEPVSALDVSIQAQVINLLQDLR
;
A
#
# COMPACT_ATOMS: atom_id res chain seq x y z
N MET A 1 0.01 29.39 12.92
CA MET A 1 -0.96 28.42 13.43
C MET A 1 -0.20 27.45 14.30
N ASN A 2 -0.36 27.51 15.62
CA ASN A 2 0.43 26.72 16.57
C ASN A 2 -0.12 25.28 16.62
N ILE A 3 0.72 24.32 16.28
CA ILE A 3 0.46 22.91 16.53
C ILE A 3 0.98 22.62 17.94
N ALA A 4 0.07 22.35 18.87
CA ALA A 4 0.40 21.91 20.22
C ALA A 4 0.98 20.48 20.14
N THR A 5 2.28 20.34 20.22
CA THR A 5 2.98 19.09 20.44
C THR A 5 2.87 18.73 21.91
N THR A 6 2.01 17.77 22.25
CA THR A 6 2.07 17.07 23.53
C THR A 6 3.33 16.19 23.52
N ASN A 7 4.29 16.57 24.35
CA ASN A 7 5.55 15.89 24.58
C ASN A 7 5.27 14.57 25.34
N ASN A 8 5.12 13.48 24.59
CA ASN A 8 5.16 12.13 25.15
C ASN A 8 6.51 11.52 24.73
N ALA A 9 7.25 10.87 25.64
CA ALA A 9 8.57 10.30 25.38
C ALA A 9 8.56 9.57 24.04
N ALA A 10 9.36 10.06 23.08
CA ALA A 10 9.16 9.84 21.66
C ALA A 10 9.28 8.35 21.31
N ALA A 11 8.13 7.68 21.20
CA ALA A 11 8.05 6.37 20.58
C ALA A 11 8.60 6.50 19.16
N VAL A 12 9.47 5.58 18.75
CA VAL A 12 10.04 5.57 17.40
C VAL A 12 8.88 5.52 16.39
N PRO A 13 8.79 6.46 15.45
CA PRO A 13 7.75 6.43 14.42
C PRO A 13 7.80 5.11 13.63
N LEU A 14 6.65 4.63 13.19
CA LEU A 14 6.59 3.48 12.28
C LEU A 14 7.26 3.83 10.94
N VAL A 15 6.93 5.01 10.41
CA VAL A 15 7.55 5.58 9.20
C VAL A 15 7.98 7.01 9.49
N GLU A 16 9.19 7.38 9.12
CA GLU A 16 9.67 8.75 9.17
C GLU A 16 10.29 9.11 7.81
N VAL A 17 9.92 10.28 7.32
CA VAL A 17 10.37 10.83 6.03
C VAL A 17 11.00 12.17 6.28
N ARG A 18 12.21 12.38 5.76
CA ARG A 18 12.96 13.63 5.90
C ARG A 18 13.42 14.14 4.55
N ASN A 19 12.98 15.35 4.19
CA ASN A 19 13.38 16.09 2.99
C ASN A 19 13.28 15.24 1.70
N LEU A 20 12.23 14.41 1.57
CA LEU A 20 12.05 13.50 0.46
C LEU A 20 11.94 14.26 -0.85
N LYS A 21 12.70 13.81 -1.84
CA LYS A 21 12.71 14.35 -3.21
C LYS A 21 12.54 13.25 -4.22
N LYS A 22 11.70 13.48 -5.22
CA LYS A 22 11.60 12.63 -6.40
C LYS A 22 11.43 13.47 -7.63
N TYR A 23 12.45 13.43 -8.49
CA TYR A 23 12.52 14.13 -9.74
C TYR A 23 12.54 13.16 -10.90
N PHE A 24 11.84 13.47 -11.96
CA PHE A 24 11.85 12.72 -13.20
C PHE A 24 12.56 13.54 -14.28
N ASN A 25 13.26 12.86 -15.18
CA ASN A 25 13.85 13.50 -16.33
C ASN A 25 12.75 14.11 -17.21
N GLY A 26 12.78 15.42 -17.38
CA GLY A 26 11.90 16.12 -18.33
C GLY A 26 12.21 15.72 -19.78
N LYS A 27 11.27 15.96 -20.69
CA LYS A 27 11.49 15.79 -22.13
C LYS A 27 12.59 16.73 -22.67
N GLN A 28 12.84 17.84 -22.00
CA GLN A 28 13.98 18.76 -22.26
C GLN A 28 15.05 18.49 -21.19
N LYS A 29 16.31 18.37 -21.63
CA LYS A 29 17.46 18.03 -20.77
C LYS A 29 17.72 18.97 -19.60
N ASP A 30 17.11 20.15 -19.55
CA ASP A 30 17.49 21.24 -18.64
C ASP A 30 16.53 21.48 -17.46
N ALA A 31 15.39 20.80 -17.39
CA ALA A 31 14.43 20.99 -16.28
C ALA A 31 13.79 19.65 -15.83
N PRO A 32 14.26 19.08 -14.72
CA PRO A 32 13.61 17.90 -14.14
C PRO A 32 12.20 18.23 -13.64
N ILE A 33 11.25 17.32 -13.85
CA ILE A 33 9.92 17.41 -13.26
C ILE A 33 10.04 17.05 -11.79
N ARG A 34 9.82 18.02 -10.90
CA ARG A 34 9.86 17.86 -9.45
C ARG A 34 8.51 17.34 -8.96
N ALA A 35 8.33 16.03 -8.98
CA ALA A 35 7.07 15.40 -8.55
C ALA A 35 6.92 15.38 -7.02
N VAL A 36 8.01 15.30 -6.28
CA VAL A 36 8.09 15.46 -4.82
C VAL A 36 9.31 16.34 -4.55
N ASP A 37 9.12 17.40 -3.78
CA ASP A 37 10.20 18.33 -3.46
C ASP A 37 10.12 18.74 -1.99
N ASP A 38 11.12 18.28 -1.22
CA ASP A 38 11.34 18.61 0.18
C ASP A 38 10.18 18.27 1.14
N VAL A 39 9.65 17.04 1.06
CA VAL A 39 8.53 16.58 1.89
C VAL A 39 9.05 15.85 3.12
N SER A 40 8.57 16.24 4.31
CA SER A 40 8.93 15.61 5.60
C SER A 40 7.67 15.38 6.44
N PHE A 41 7.55 14.18 7.01
CA PHE A 41 6.49 13.80 7.96
C PHE A 41 6.88 12.53 8.72
N ALA A 42 6.11 12.21 9.76
CA ALA A 42 6.24 10.96 10.50
C ALA A 42 4.86 10.34 10.70
N ILE A 43 4.82 9.02 10.80
CA ILE A 43 3.61 8.22 11.05
C ILE A 43 3.90 7.32 12.24
N ALA A 44 3.10 7.46 13.29
CA ALA A 44 3.18 6.61 14.47
C ALA A 44 2.52 5.23 14.22
N PRO A 45 2.84 4.20 15.01
CA PRO A 45 2.09 2.94 14.98
C PRO A 45 0.60 3.18 15.24
N GLY A 46 -0.28 2.59 14.41
CA GLY A 46 -1.73 2.75 14.50
C GLY A 46 -2.25 4.12 14.03
N GLU A 47 -1.42 5.00 13.48
CA GLU A 47 -1.83 6.28 12.92
C GLU A 47 -2.29 6.14 11.47
N VAL A 48 -3.26 6.97 11.08
CA VAL A 48 -3.68 7.16 9.68
C VAL A 48 -3.31 8.57 9.25
N LEU A 49 -2.39 8.67 8.30
CA LEU A 49 -2.00 9.95 7.69
C LEU A 49 -2.70 10.13 6.34
N GLY A 50 -3.53 11.15 6.21
CA GLY A 50 -4.15 11.53 4.93
C GLY A 50 -3.26 12.47 4.12
N LEU A 51 -2.94 12.07 2.89
CA LEU A 51 -2.21 12.91 1.92
C LEU A 51 -3.22 13.53 0.95
N VAL A 52 -3.39 14.85 1.01
CA VAL A 52 -4.39 15.58 0.23
C VAL A 52 -3.71 16.51 -0.77
N GLY A 53 -4.27 16.65 -1.95
CA GLY A 53 -3.79 17.55 -3.01
C GLY A 53 -4.48 17.25 -4.34
N GLU A 54 -4.33 18.13 -5.30
CA GLU A 54 -4.92 18.01 -6.65
C GLU A 54 -4.38 16.80 -7.41
N SER A 55 -5.06 16.41 -8.49
CA SER A 55 -4.55 15.38 -9.40
C SER A 55 -3.21 15.83 -9.98
N GLY A 56 -2.21 14.91 -9.99
CA GLY A 56 -0.85 15.24 -10.45
C GLY A 56 0.05 15.93 -9.41
N SER A 57 -0.42 16.21 -8.18
CA SER A 57 0.39 16.84 -7.12
C SER A 57 1.47 15.95 -6.51
N GLY A 58 1.63 14.71 -6.98
CA GLY A 58 2.70 13.81 -6.53
C GLY A 58 2.30 12.84 -5.41
N LYS A 59 1.03 12.75 -4.98
CA LYS A 59 0.56 11.85 -3.92
C LYS A 59 0.97 10.39 -4.14
N SER A 60 0.62 9.84 -5.29
CA SER A 60 0.99 8.46 -5.67
C SER A 60 2.51 8.28 -5.77
N THR A 61 3.24 9.33 -6.18
CA THR A 61 4.70 9.32 -6.22
C THR A 61 5.28 9.22 -4.82
N VAL A 62 4.77 9.97 -3.84
CA VAL A 62 5.18 9.85 -2.44
C VAL A 62 4.95 8.43 -1.95
N GLY A 63 3.73 7.89 -2.08
CA GLY A 63 3.39 6.53 -1.62
C GLY A 63 4.28 5.45 -2.22
N ARG A 64 4.54 5.49 -3.55
CA ARG A 64 5.40 4.52 -4.24
C ARG A 64 6.87 4.68 -3.86
N THR A 65 7.33 5.90 -3.59
CA THR A 65 8.71 6.16 -3.14
C THR A 65 8.91 5.67 -1.72
N LEU A 66 7.92 5.84 -0.81
CA LEU A 66 7.95 5.27 0.55
C LEU A 66 8.19 3.76 0.57
N LEU A 67 7.52 3.05 -0.34
CA LEU A 67 7.66 1.59 -0.47
C LEU A 67 8.87 1.16 -1.31
N ARG A 68 9.70 2.12 -1.74
CA ARG A 68 10.80 1.88 -2.66
C ARG A 68 10.38 1.07 -3.90
N LEU A 69 9.18 1.33 -4.40
CA LEU A 69 8.76 0.93 -5.75
C LEU A 69 9.32 1.91 -6.79
N MET A 70 9.71 3.10 -6.33
CA MET A 70 10.47 4.11 -7.07
C MET A 70 11.63 4.56 -6.19
N GLU A 71 12.81 4.72 -6.76
CA GLU A 71 13.96 5.30 -6.06
C GLU A 71 13.74 6.79 -5.81
N SER A 72 14.08 7.28 -4.61
CA SER A 72 14.10 8.71 -4.30
C SER A 72 15.24 9.41 -5.05
N SER A 73 15.06 10.70 -5.32
CA SER A 73 16.14 11.56 -5.84
C SER A 73 16.95 12.21 -4.72
N GLY A 74 16.46 12.12 -3.48
CA GLY A 74 17.11 12.63 -2.28
C GLY A 74 16.19 12.53 -1.07
N GLY A 75 16.71 12.86 0.09
CA GLY A 75 16.03 12.69 1.37
C GLY A 75 16.23 11.30 1.98
N GLU A 76 15.60 11.08 3.11
CA GLU A 76 15.75 9.86 3.92
C GLU A 76 14.36 9.29 4.23
N ILE A 77 14.24 7.96 4.17
CA ILE A 77 13.05 7.22 4.57
C ILE A 77 13.48 6.22 5.64
N ARG A 78 12.88 6.32 6.83
CA ARG A 78 13.09 5.39 7.93
C ARG A 78 11.83 4.57 8.18
N TYR A 79 12.01 3.29 8.39
CA TYR A 79 10.99 2.37 8.85
C TYR A 79 11.41 1.77 10.19
N GLN A 80 10.62 2.00 11.25
CA GLN A 80 10.95 1.59 12.62
C GLN A 80 12.37 2.05 13.07
N GLY A 81 12.78 3.25 12.65
CA GLY A 81 14.08 3.83 12.94
C GLY A 81 15.24 3.38 12.04
N GLU A 82 15.08 2.32 11.23
CA GLU A 82 16.08 1.89 10.25
C GLU A 82 15.96 2.72 8.95
N ASP A 83 17.04 3.28 8.45
CA ASP A 83 17.07 3.93 7.13
C ASP A 83 16.94 2.87 6.04
N ILE A 84 15.83 2.96 5.29
CA ILE A 84 15.52 2.03 4.21
C ILE A 84 15.89 2.60 2.83
N SER A 85 16.38 3.84 2.74
CA SER A 85 16.62 4.53 1.46
C SER A 85 17.56 3.77 0.54
N ASN A 86 18.57 3.11 1.11
CA ASN A 86 19.65 2.44 0.37
C ASN A 86 19.80 0.94 0.69
N LEU A 87 18.78 0.29 1.26
CA LEU A 87 18.84 -1.13 1.57
C LEU A 87 19.07 -2.00 0.33
N SER A 88 19.77 -3.11 0.50
CA SER A 88 19.91 -4.12 -0.55
C SER A 88 18.56 -4.71 -0.97
N ALA A 89 18.47 -5.23 -2.20
CA ALA A 89 17.26 -5.83 -2.73
C ALA A 89 16.74 -7.00 -1.87
N SER A 90 17.64 -7.79 -1.27
CA SER A 90 17.27 -8.90 -0.38
C SER A 90 16.64 -8.40 0.92
N ARG A 91 17.23 -7.37 1.54
CA ARG A 91 16.68 -6.77 2.77
C ARG A 91 15.35 -6.10 2.50
N MET A 92 15.23 -5.36 1.38
CA MET A 92 13.97 -4.73 0.98
C MET A 92 12.87 -5.75 0.68
N ARG A 93 13.21 -6.93 0.13
CA ARG A 93 12.25 -8.02 -0.09
C ARG A 93 11.65 -8.51 1.23
N ALA A 94 12.45 -8.63 2.29
CA ALA A 94 11.96 -9.00 3.61
C ALA A 94 11.00 -7.93 4.16
N LEU A 95 11.34 -6.64 4.03
CA LEU A 95 10.48 -5.54 4.47
C LEU A 95 9.18 -5.42 3.69
N ARG A 96 9.12 -5.85 2.43
CA ARG A 96 7.88 -5.84 1.65
C ARG A 96 6.77 -6.72 2.22
N ARG A 97 7.06 -7.65 3.12
CA ARG A 97 6.05 -8.33 3.90
C ARG A 97 5.32 -7.36 4.84
N GLU A 98 6.07 -6.44 5.45
CA GLU A 98 5.54 -5.51 6.44
C GLU A 98 4.93 -4.25 5.82
N MET A 99 5.30 -3.92 4.57
CA MET A 99 4.93 -2.69 3.88
C MET A 99 4.20 -3.02 2.57
N GLN A 100 2.92 -2.78 2.50
CA GLN A 100 2.07 -3.13 1.36
C GLN A 100 1.43 -1.92 0.70
N ILE A 101 0.93 -2.10 -0.53
CA ILE A 101 0.20 -1.08 -1.28
C ILE A 101 -1.15 -1.61 -1.77
N ILE A 102 -2.17 -0.77 -1.63
CA ILE A 102 -3.46 -0.90 -2.31
C ILE A 102 -3.45 0.10 -3.45
N PHE A 103 -3.52 -0.40 -4.68
CA PHE A 103 -3.44 0.44 -5.88
C PHE A 103 -4.78 1.11 -6.21
N GLN A 104 -4.68 2.26 -6.87
CA GLN A 104 -5.81 3.06 -7.35
C GLN A 104 -6.65 2.31 -8.39
N ASP A 105 -6.01 1.66 -9.36
CA ASP A 105 -6.69 0.93 -10.43
C ASP A 105 -6.81 -0.56 -10.11
N PRO A 106 -8.02 -1.03 -9.75
CA PRO A 106 -8.25 -2.44 -9.45
C PRO A 106 -8.16 -3.34 -10.70
N TYR A 107 -8.28 -2.77 -11.91
CA TYR A 107 -8.18 -3.53 -13.16
C TYR A 107 -6.72 -3.83 -13.50
N ALA A 108 -5.87 -2.82 -13.45
CA ALA A 108 -4.45 -2.97 -13.76
C ALA A 108 -3.67 -3.70 -12.65
N SER A 109 -4.20 -3.73 -11.42
CA SER A 109 -3.50 -4.29 -10.27
C SER A 109 -3.59 -5.82 -10.15
N LEU A 110 -4.55 -6.47 -10.82
CA LEU A 110 -4.79 -7.91 -10.75
C LEU A 110 -4.44 -8.58 -12.08
N ASN A 111 -3.69 -9.68 -12.03
CA ASN A 111 -3.39 -10.46 -13.23
C ASN A 111 -4.68 -11.14 -13.75
N PRO A 112 -5.20 -10.79 -14.95
CA PRO A 112 -6.48 -11.30 -15.45
C PRO A 112 -6.43 -12.80 -15.81
N ARG A 113 -5.24 -13.39 -15.90
CA ARG A 113 -5.03 -14.80 -16.22
C ARG A 113 -4.93 -15.70 -15.00
N GLN A 114 -4.87 -15.13 -13.80
CA GLN A 114 -4.83 -15.86 -12.53
C GLN A 114 -6.20 -15.89 -11.88
N ARG A 115 -6.51 -16.96 -11.15
CA ARG A 115 -7.70 -17.01 -10.30
C ARG A 115 -7.47 -16.18 -9.05
N VAL A 116 -8.55 -15.69 -8.45
CA VAL A 116 -8.47 -14.85 -7.23
C VAL A 116 -7.68 -15.51 -6.11
N ARG A 117 -7.85 -16.83 -5.89
CA ARG A 117 -7.08 -17.58 -4.89
C ARG A 117 -5.58 -17.59 -5.17
N ASP A 118 -5.19 -17.54 -6.44
CA ASP A 118 -3.79 -17.58 -6.84
C ASP A 118 -3.17 -16.18 -6.69
N ILE A 119 -3.93 -15.13 -7.00
CA ILE A 119 -3.54 -13.72 -6.80
C ILE A 119 -3.30 -13.41 -5.31
N ILE A 120 -4.22 -13.83 -4.42
CA ILE A 120 -4.06 -13.61 -2.97
C ILE A 120 -2.95 -14.53 -2.44
N GLY A 121 -2.92 -15.78 -2.90
CA GLY A 121 -1.97 -16.78 -2.45
C GLY A 121 -0.53 -16.52 -2.88
N GLU A 122 -0.29 -15.80 -3.98
CA GLU A 122 1.06 -15.43 -4.43
C GLU A 122 1.84 -14.66 -3.36
N ALA A 123 1.16 -13.78 -2.61
CA ALA A 123 1.76 -13.07 -1.50
C ALA A 123 2.17 -14.02 -0.35
N LEU A 124 1.33 -15.02 -0.04
CA LEU A 124 1.62 -16.04 0.96
C LEU A 124 2.80 -16.93 0.51
N ASP A 125 2.79 -17.37 -0.74
CA ASP A 125 3.81 -18.24 -1.32
C ASP A 125 5.18 -17.56 -1.36
N THR A 126 5.22 -16.29 -1.77
CA THR A 126 6.45 -15.47 -1.86
C THR A 126 7.15 -15.33 -0.51
N HIS A 127 6.40 -15.25 0.57
CA HIS A 127 6.92 -15.09 1.93
C HIS A 127 6.91 -16.39 2.74
N GLY A 128 6.54 -17.52 2.13
CA GLY A 128 6.55 -18.85 2.76
C GLY A 128 5.52 -19.03 3.87
N LEU A 129 4.40 -18.27 3.80
CA LEU A 129 3.34 -18.26 4.80
C LEU A 129 2.23 -19.24 4.42
N HIS A 130 1.64 -19.93 5.43
CA HIS A 130 0.44 -20.76 5.27
C HIS A 130 0.53 -21.77 4.11
N ARG A 131 1.20 -22.90 4.30
CA ARG A 131 1.35 -23.94 3.27
C ARG A 131 0.19 -24.95 3.29
N GLY A 132 -0.04 -25.64 2.16
CA GLY A 132 -1.04 -26.72 2.07
C GLY A 132 -2.46 -26.27 2.36
N SER A 133 -3.17 -26.98 3.24
CA SER A 133 -4.55 -26.67 3.62
C SER A 133 -4.68 -25.32 4.35
N ALA A 134 -3.69 -24.95 5.16
CA ALA A 134 -3.68 -23.67 5.87
C ALA A 134 -3.68 -22.46 4.91
N ARG A 135 -3.05 -22.59 3.74
CA ARG A 135 -3.10 -21.57 2.67
C ARG A 135 -4.53 -21.37 2.15
N ALA A 136 -5.24 -22.45 1.87
CA ALA A 136 -6.61 -22.39 1.38
C ALA A 136 -7.56 -21.77 2.42
N THR A 137 -7.42 -22.18 3.68
CA THR A 137 -8.18 -21.60 4.80
C THR A 137 -7.92 -20.10 4.93
N ARG A 138 -6.64 -19.67 4.92
CA ARG A 138 -6.28 -18.25 5.03
C ARG A 138 -6.84 -17.41 3.88
N ILE A 139 -6.83 -17.92 2.66
CA ILE A 139 -7.42 -17.23 1.50
C ILE A 139 -8.93 -17.09 1.67
N ALA A 140 -9.62 -18.13 2.17
CA ALA A 140 -11.06 -18.07 2.43
C ALA A 140 -11.40 -17.02 3.50
N GLU A 141 -10.64 -16.98 4.60
CA GLU A 141 -10.77 -15.97 5.66
C GLU A 141 -10.57 -14.54 5.11
N LEU A 142 -9.53 -14.31 4.29
CA LEU A 142 -9.25 -13.02 3.69
C LEU A 142 -10.37 -12.57 2.74
N LEU A 143 -10.94 -13.49 1.95
CA LEU A 143 -12.10 -13.17 1.12
C LEU A 143 -13.31 -12.79 1.96
N GLN A 144 -13.59 -13.52 3.04
CA GLN A 144 -14.68 -13.20 3.96
C GLN A 144 -14.46 -11.86 4.66
N LEU A 145 -13.23 -11.57 5.09
CA LEU A 145 -12.85 -10.31 5.71
C LEU A 145 -13.21 -9.09 4.83
N VAL A 146 -13.01 -9.21 3.52
CA VAL A 146 -13.37 -8.15 2.56
C VAL A 146 -14.80 -8.24 2.03
N GLY A 147 -15.67 -9.07 2.65
CA GLY A 147 -17.08 -9.24 2.28
C GLY A 147 -17.32 -10.02 0.99
N LEU A 148 -16.38 -10.89 0.61
CA LEU A 148 -16.52 -11.83 -0.50
C LEU A 148 -16.73 -13.24 0.03
N ARG A 149 -17.32 -14.14 -0.80
CA ARG A 149 -17.50 -15.55 -0.44
C ARG A 149 -16.24 -16.34 -0.74
N ALA A 150 -15.94 -17.38 0.04
CA ALA A 150 -14.78 -18.27 -0.17
C ALA A 150 -14.75 -18.87 -1.59
N GLU A 151 -15.91 -19.23 -2.14
CA GLU A 151 -16.05 -19.79 -3.51
C GLU A 151 -15.57 -18.83 -4.61
N HIS A 152 -15.58 -17.52 -4.34
CA HIS A 152 -15.06 -16.51 -5.26
C HIS A 152 -13.56 -16.69 -5.55
N GLY A 153 -12.83 -17.39 -4.70
CA GLY A 153 -11.43 -17.74 -4.93
C GLY A 153 -11.18 -18.56 -6.21
N ALA A 154 -12.19 -19.28 -6.71
CA ALA A 154 -12.06 -20.08 -7.94
C ALA A 154 -12.27 -19.27 -9.23
N ARG A 155 -12.79 -18.05 -9.14
CA ARG A 155 -13.11 -17.17 -10.27
C ARG A 155 -11.92 -16.35 -10.72
N TYR A 156 -12.05 -15.76 -11.92
CA TYR A 156 -11.09 -14.84 -12.50
C TYR A 156 -11.48 -13.38 -12.25
N PRO A 157 -10.53 -12.42 -12.23
CA PRO A 157 -10.82 -11.00 -11.99
C PRO A 157 -11.91 -10.40 -12.92
N HIS A 158 -11.97 -10.82 -14.18
CA HIS A 158 -12.96 -10.28 -15.13
C HIS A 158 -14.41 -10.66 -14.79
N GLU A 159 -14.65 -11.62 -13.91
CA GLU A 159 -15.99 -12.04 -13.44
C GLU A 159 -16.53 -11.17 -12.28
N PHE A 160 -15.79 -10.12 -11.88
CA PHE A 160 -16.09 -9.27 -10.73
C PHE A 160 -16.31 -7.82 -11.13
N SER A 161 -17.16 -7.12 -10.37
CA SER A 161 -17.29 -5.66 -10.49
C SER A 161 -16.03 -4.92 -10.06
N GLY A 162 -15.90 -3.64 -10.41
CA GLY A 162 -14.77 -2.81 -10.00
C GLY A 162 -14.56 -2.81 -8.47
N GLY A 163 -15.64 -2.64 -7.71
CA GLY A 163 -15.58 -2.66 -6.24
C GLY A 163 -15.19 -4.02 -5.67
N GLN A 164 -15.63 -5.11 -6.27
CA GLN A 164 -15.21 -6.45 -5.86
C GLN A 164 -13.73 -6.70 -6.18
N ARG A 165 -13.23 -6.23 -7.32
CA ARG A 165 -11.79 -6.28 -7.65
C ARG A 165 -10.94 -5.48 -6.66
N GLN A 166 -11.42 -4.30 -6.25
CA GLN A 166 -10.74 -3.52 -5.22
C GLN A 166 -10.65 -4.28 -3.90
N ARG A 167 -11.72 -4.95 -3.47
CA ARG A 167 -11.72 -5.81 -2.28
C ARG A 167 -10.74 -6.99 -2.41
N ILE A 168 -10.60 -7.58 -3.59
CA ILE A 168 -9.58 -8.60 -3.88
C ILE A 168 -8.17 -8.01 -3.73
N GLY A 169 -7.93 -6.80 -4.24
CA GLY A 169 -6.66 -6.07 -4.05
C GLY A 169 -6.34 -5.80 -2.59
N ILE A 170 -7.34 -5.45 -1.78
CA ILE A 170 -7.21 -5.28 -0.33
C ILE A 170 -6.88 -6.63 0.32
N ALA A 171 -7.62 -7.70 0.01
CA ALA A 171 -7.35 -9.05 0.54
C ALA A 171 -5.92 -9.51 0.24
N ARG A 172 -5.41 -9.23 -0.97
CA ARG A 172 -4.02 -9.51 -1.35
C ARG A 172 -3.02 -8.74 -0.50
N ALA A 173 -3.24 -7.45 -0.28
CA ALA A 173 -2.36 -6.63 0.55
C ALA A 173 -2.33 -7.12 2.01
N LEU A 174 -3.48 -7.57 2.54
CA LEU A 174 -3.62 -8.07 3.91
C LEU A 174 -3.08 -9.50 4.10
N ALA A 175 -2.83 -10.25 3.02
CA ALA A 175 -2.44 -11.65 3.09
C ALA A 175 -1.17 -11.88 3.93
N VAL A 176 -0.24 -10.96 3.89
CA VAL A 176 1.05 -11.03 4.60
C VAL A 176 1.05 -10.37 5.98
N GLU A 177 -0.13 -9.90 6.46
CA GLU A 177 -0.30 -9.22 7.76
C GLU A 177 0.64 -8.01 7.90
N PRO A 178 0.52 -7.02 7.00
CA PRO A 178 1.43 -5.89 6.97
C PRO A 178 1.24 -4.98 8.19
N ARG A 179 2.30 -4.30 8.60
CA ARG A 179 2.28 -3.27 9.65
C ARG A 179 2.08 -1.86 9.08
N PHE A 180 2.32 -1.69 7.79
CA PHE A 180 2.16 -0.42 7.08
C PHE A 180 1.51 -0.64 5.73
N ILE A 181 0.46 0.14 5.43
CA ILE A 181 -0.25 0.09 4.15
C ILE A 181 -0.29 1.50 3.54
N VAL A 182 0.16 1.62 2.31
CA VAL A 182 -0.10 2.78 1.47
C VAL A 182 -1.36 2.51 0.66
N ALA A 183 -2.39 3.32 0.83
CA ALA A 183 -3.62 3.28 0.04
C ALA A 183 -3.59 4.41 -1.00
N ASP A 184 -3.28 4.07 -2.26
CA ASP A 184 -3.20 5.02 -3.37
C ASP A 184 -4.59 5.20 -3.98
N GLU A 185 -5.34 6.21 -3.52
CA GLU A 185 -6.71 6.52 -3.93
C GLU A 185 -7.65 5.28 -3.99
N PRO A 186 -7.74 4.48 -2.91
CA PRO A 186 -8.32 3.13 -2.95
C PRO A 186 -9.82 3.08 -3.29
N VAL A 187 -10.47 4.23 -3.40
CA VAL A 187 -11.91 4.36 -3.63
C VAL A 187 -12.28 5.23 -4.82
N SER A 188 -11.32 5.87 -5.49
CA SER A 188 -11.58 6.87 -6.55
C SER A 188 -12.36 6.32 -7.77
N ALA A 189 -12.21 5.03 -8.06
CA ALA A 189 -12.89 4.35 -9.18
C ALA A 189 -14.17 3.60 -8.76
N LEU A 190 -14.69 3.84 -7.56
CA LEU A 190 -15.82 3.11 -6.99
C LEU A 190 -17.06 3.99 -6.82
N ASP A 191 -18.24 3.38 -6.87
CA ASP A 191 -19.50 4.04 -6.53
C ASP A 191 -19.52 4.47 -5.06
N VAL A 192 -20.20 5.57 -4.74
CA VAL A 192 -20.24 6.21 -3.41
C VAL A 192 -20.60 5.21 -2.30
N SER A 193 -21.58 4.32 -2.55
CA SER A 193 -22.00 3.31 -1.58
C SER A 193 -20.91 2.28 -1.27
N ILE A 194 -20.06 1.95 -2.24
CA ILE A 194 -18.95 1.02 -2.10
C ILE A 194 -17.74 1.70 -1.47
N GLN A 195 -17.53 3.00 -1.76
CA GLN A 195 -16.48 3.78 -1.13
C GLN A 195 -16.55 3.72 0.40
N ALA A 196 -17.74 4.00 0.96
CA ALA A 196 -17.97 3.96 2.41
C ALA A 196 -17.62 2.58 3.01
N GLN A 197 -18.03 1.49 2.32
CA GLN A 197 -17.73 0.13 2.78
C GLN A 197 -16.23 -0.19 2.77
N VAL A 198 -15.50 0.27 1.76
CA VAL A 198 -14.03 0.07 1.67
C VAL A 198 -13.31 0.91 2.73
N ILE A 199 -13.73 2.16 2.96
CA ILE A 199 -13.15 3.02 3.99
C ILE A 199 -13.37 2.42 5.37
N ASN A 200 -14.61 1.98 5.69
CA ASN A 200 -14.89 1.33 6.97
C ASN A 200 -14.05 0.07 7.16
N LEU A 201 -13.94 -0.79 6.12
CA LEU A 201 -13.07 -1.96 6.17
C LEU A 201 -11.63 -1.59 6.51
N LEU A 202 -11.07 -0.55 5.88
CA LEU A 202 -9.70 -0.12 6.18
C LEU A 202 -9.55 0.47 7.58
N GLN A 203 -10.60 1.11 8.13
CA GLN A 203 -10.62 1.61 9.51
C GLN A 203 -10.69 0.47 10.53
N ASP A 204 -11.47 -0.57 10.26
CA ASP A 204 -11.64 -1.75 11.13
C ASP A 204 -10.36 -2.60 11.21
N LEU A 205 -9.44 -2.43 10.26
CA LEU A 205 -8.15 -3.13 10.19
C LEU A 205 -7.01 -2.41 10.95
N ARG A 206 -7.29 -1.27 11.53
CA ARG A 206 -6.38 -0.47 12.35
C ARG A 206 -6.32 -1.00 13.80
#